data_53b8e85a24600ba77b44bc35db495873
#
_entry.id   53b8e85a24600ba77b44bc35db495873
#
_cell.length_a   1.000
_cell.length_b   1.000
_cell.length_c   1.000
_cell.angle_alpha   90.00
_cell.angle_beta   90.00
_cell.angle_gamma   90.00
#
_symmetry.space_group_name_H-M   'P 1'
#
loop_
_entity.id
_entity.type
_entity.pdbx_description
1 polymer ?
#
loop_
_entity_poly.entity_id
_entity_poly.type
_entity_poly.pdbx_seq_one_letter_code
_entity_poly.pdbx_strand_id
1 'polypeptide(L)' 'MKTEFVCVKPKSRKAKNRFANEMSSLHSCRVERREDGKVFLASISGKYFFWINESSDDNWEVIQ' A
#
# COMPACT_ATOMS: atom_id res chain seq x y z
N MET A 1 7.39 -10.67 17.66
CA MET A 1 7.68 -9.78 16.54
C MET A 1 6.57 -8.75 16.39
N LYS A 2 6.95 -7.52 16.11
CA LYS A 2 5.96 -6.48 15.89
C LYS A 2 5.53 -6.48 14.44
N THR A 3 4.23 -6.42 14.22
CA THR A 3 3.68 -6.22 12.89
C THR A 3 3.70 -4.72 12.59
N GLU A 4 4.25 -4.36 11.46
CA GLU A 4 4.31 -2.96 11.04
C GLU A 4 3.16 -2.66 10.10
N PHE A 5 2.53 -1.51 10.29
CA PHE A 5 1.45 -1.04 9.43
C PHE A 5 1.82 0.31 8.84
N VAL A 6 1.40 0.55 7.61
CA VAL A 6 1.51 1.86 7.00
C VAL A 6 0.16 2.22 6.39
N CYS A 7 -0.16 3.50 6.42
CA CYS A 7 -1.35 4.00 5.75
C CYS A 7 -0.98 4.47 4.36
N VAL A 8 -1.73 4.04 3.37
CA VAL A 8 -1.49 4.44 1.98
C VAL A 8 -2.78 4.93 1.35
N LYS A 9 -2.63 5.79 0.38
CA LYS A 9 -3.74 6.38 -0.36
C LYS A 9 -3.42 6.27 -1.84
N PRO A 10 -4.36 5.82 -2.68
CA PRO A 10 -4.11 5.76 -4.11
C PRO A 10 -4.01 7.17 -4.68
N LYS A 11 -3.00 7.41 -5.50
CA LYS A 11 -2.74 8.72 -6.10
C LYS A 11 -3.09 8.73 -7.59
N SER A 12 -2.86 7.64 -8.30
CA SER A 12 -3.14 7.58 -9.72
C SER A 12 -4.52 6.99 -9.97
N ARG A 13 -5.06 7.26 -11.14
CA ARG A 13 -6.32 6.66 -11.55
C ARG A 13 -6.19 5.13 -11.62
N LYS A 14 -5.05 4.66 -12.09
CA LYS A 14 -4.77 3.22 -12.18
C LYS A 14 -4.84 2.56 -10.81
N ALA A 15 -4.21 3.15 -9.82
CA ALA A 15 -4.25 2.62 -8.46
C ALA A 15 -5.66 2.68 -7.88
N LYS A 16 -6.38 3.77 -8.12
CA LYS A 16 -7.75 3.92 -7.64
C LYS A 16 -8.68 2.85 -8.23
N ASN A 17 -8.50 2.55 -9.52
CA ASN A 17 -9.34 1.57 -10.20
C ASN A 17 -8.99 0.13 -9.83
N ARG A 18 -7.71 -0.12 -9.56
CA ARG A 18 -7.24 -1.48 -9.26
C ARG A 18 -7.91 -2.08 -8.03
N PHE A 19 -8.12 -1.26 -7.01
CA PHE A 19 -8.72 -1.71 -5.76
C PHE A 19 -9.97 -0.92 -5.40
N ALA A 20 -10.73 -0.51 -6.42
CA ALA A 20 -11.82 0.44 -6.27
C ALA A 20 -12.86 0.03 -5.24
N ASN A 21 -13.13 -1.25 -5.11
CA ASN A 21 -14.14 -1.73 -4.18
C ASN A 21 -13.69 -1.79 -2.73
N GLU A 22 -12.38 -1.76 -2.49
CA GLU A 22 -11.88 -1.91 -1.14
C GLU A 22 -10.88 -0.84 -0.73
N MET A 23 -10.06 -0.35 -1.67
CA MET A 23 -8.98 0.57 -1.36
C MET A 23 -9.07 1.84 -2.19
N SER A 24 -10.27 2.40 -2.27
CA SER A 24 -10.50 3.63 -3.04
C SER A 24 -10.01 4.89 -2.32
N SER A 25 -9.72 4.79 -1.03
CA SER A 25 -9.26 5.91 -0.23
C SER A 25 -8.14 5.46 0.70
N LEU A 26 -7.90 6.18 1.77
CA LEU A 26 -6.85 5.87 2.73
C LEU A 26 -7.06 4.50 3.37
N HIS A 27 -6.03 3.68 3.36
CA HIS A 27 -6.07 2.37 3.98
C HIS A 27 -4.82 2.07 4.78
N SER A 28 -5.01 1.36 5.89
CA SER A 28 -3.90 0.76 6.62
C SER A 28 -3.55 -0.56 5.96
N CYS A 29 -2.27 -0.76 5.71
CA CYS A 29 -1.77 -2.01 5.13
C CYS A 29 -0.69 -2.57 6.02
N ARG A 30 -0.59 -3.89 6.05
CA ARG A 30 0.45 -4.57 6.80
C ARG A 30 1.72 -4.68 5.95
N VAL A 31 2.85 -4.35 6.53
CA VAL A 31 4.14 -4.49 5.86
C VAL A 31 4.56 -5.96 5.94
N GLU A 32 4.64 -6.62 4.79
CA GLU A 32 5.06 -8.01 4.72
C GLU A 32 6.58 -8.14 4.62
N ARG A 33 7.20 -7.29 3.80
CA ARG A 33 8.66 -7.30 3.66
C ARG A 33 9.13 -6.01 3.01
N ARG A 34 10.43 -5.75 3.13
CA ARG A 34 11.09 -4.60 2.51
C ARG A 34 12.32 -5.09 1.76
N GLU A 35 12.49 -4.64 0.53
CA GLU A 35 13.63 -5.00 -0.30
C GLU A 35 13.98 -3.86 -1.24
N ASP A 36 15.24 -3.48 -1.26
CA ASP A 36 15.80 -2.53 -2.24
C ASP A 36 14.99 -1.24 -2.40
N GLY A 37 14.57 -0.66 -1.28
CA GLY A 37 13.80 0.57 -1.29
C GLY A 37 12.34 0.39 -1.68
N LYS A 38 11.87 -0.84 -1.73
CA LYS A 38 10.48 -1.16 -2.00
C LYS A 38 9.86 -1.84 -0.78
N VAL A 39 8.57 -1.68 -0.62
CA VAL A 39 7.81 -2.28 0.48
C VAL A 39 6.70 -3.12 -0.09
N PHE A 40 6.62 -4.37 0.34
CA PHE A 40 5.53 -5.26 -0.04
C PHE A 40 4.45 -5.17 1.03
N LEU A 41 3.27 -4.76 0.61
CA LEU A 41 2.14 -4.50 1.50
C LEU A 41 1.02 -5.50 1.24
N ALA A 42 0.33 -5.84 2.32
CA ALA A 42 -0.89 -6.63 2.25
C ALA A 42 -2.03 -5.81 2.81
N SER A 43 -3.19 -5.88 2.18
CA SER A 43 -4.37 -5.23 2.72
C SER A 43 -4.76 -5.90 4.04
N ILE A 44 -5.51 -5.18 4.88
CA ILE A 44 -5.95 -5.71 6.17
C ILE A 44 -6.78 -6.98 5.98
N SER A 45 -7.59 -7.04 4.95
CA SER A 45 -8.40 -8.22 4.65
C SER A 45 -7.58 -9.40 4.14
N GLY A 46 -6.33 -9.16 3.73
CA GLY A 46 -5.48 -10.20 3.17
C GLY A 46 -5.81 -10.56 1.73
N LYS A 47 -6.68 -9.80 1.08
CA LYS A 47 -7.08 -10.09 -0.29
C LYS A 47 -6.15 -9.51 -1.34
N TYR A 48 -5.47 -8.42 -1.02
CA TYR A 48 -4.64 -7.71 -1.98
C TYR A 48 -3.22 -7.59 -1.48
N PHE A 49 -2.27 -7.76 -2.40
CA PHE A 49 -0.85 -7.61 -2.12
C PHE A 49 -0.25 -6.74 -3.21
N PHE A 50 0.62 -5.83 -2.84
CA PHE A 50 1.25 -4.97 -3.84
C PHE A 50 2.55 -4.39 -3.30
N TRP A 51 3.42 -3.98 -4.23
CA TRP A 51 4.68 -3.32 -3.91
C TRP A 51 4.55 -1.83 -4.13
N ILE A 52 5.19 -1.07 -3.25
CA ILE A 52 5.33 0.38 -3.44
C ILE A 52 6.79 0.75 -3.29
N ASN A 53 7.16 1.90 -3.86
CA ASN A 53 8.49 2.47 -3.64
C ASN A 53 8.46 3.25 -2.34
N GLU A 54 9.40 2.96 -1.45
CA GLU A 54 9.40 3.52 -0.10
C GLU A 54 9.57 5.04 -0.09
N SER A 55 10.44 5.56 -0.95
CA SER A 55 10.71 7.00 -0.98
C SER A 55 9.67 7.79 -1.76
N SER A 56 9.21 7.25 -2.87
CA SER A 56 8.26 7.94 -3.75
C SER A 56 7.62 6.94 -4.70
N ASP A 57 6.32 6.93 -4.79
CA ASP A 57 5.60 6.03 -5.67
C ASP A 57 4.62 6.82 -6.51
N ASP A 58 4.52 6.48 -7.79
CA ASP A 58 3.64 7.19 -8.71
C ASP A 58 2.17 6.86 -8.49
N ASN A 59 1.90 5.72 -7.89
CA ASN A 59 0.53 5.22 -7.74
C ASN A 59 0.00 5.35 -6.32
N TRP A 60 0.88 5.37 -5.32
CA TRP A 60 0.48 5.35 -3.92
C TRP A 60 1.20 6.40 -3.12
N GLU A 61 0.48 7.00 -2.21
CA GLU A 61 1.03 7.97 -1.27
C GLU A 61 1.04 7.35 0.12
N VAL A 62 2.18 7.37 0.79
CA VAL A 62 2.30 6.89 2.17
C VAL A 62 1.95 8.03 3.09
N ILE A 63 0.98 7.82 3.96
CA ILE A 63 0.53 8.82 4.93
C ILE A 63 1.09 8.42 6.29
N GLN A 64 1.79 9.32 6.90
CA GLN A 64 2.37 9.08 8.24
C GLN A 64 1.66 9.85 9.31
#